data_ab907836ce27494926a855d4ea8c01a2
#
_entry.id   ab907836ce27494926a855d4ea8c01a2
#
_cell.length_a   1.000
_cell.length_b   1.000
_cell.length_c   1.000
_cell.angle_alpha   90.00
_cell.angle_beta   90.00
_cell.angle_gamma   90.00
#
_symmetry.space_group_name_H-M   'P 1'
#
loop_
_entity.id
_entity.type
_entity.pdbx_description
1 polymer ?
#
loop_
_entity_poly.entity_id
_entity_poly.type
_entity_poly.pdbx_seq_one_letter_code
_entity_poly.pdbx_strand_id
1 'polypeptide(L)'
;MAGDRLSWPGLLKWSLSYVDGAGPSRAISEEERRWLAEAVEHHMMVDVVSRMREIALLMSTPPAVLEAQGITHDDIEGLLSELQVHVESIDMANDLHSVGGLVPVIKYLRNSNARIRAKAADVVTTVVQNNPTSQQLVMEASGFEPLLSNFRSDPDLTARIKALGALSSLIRNNKPGVAAFRLANGYTGLRDALNSENARFQRKALSLIHYLLSESHSDCSVFAQLGFPHLMMRLASSDDSGVREAALGGLLELARDTTMGNRSLLAEHDRLRRLLWGRMESIRMMTPEDLDAAREERQLVDSLWITFYHEPSMLRSEGLLVLPGEESFEQPTDVAGRSFEPMRQASARRAPPVGRSDPGDETGGGMILLLGPAPDRSNSQGH
;
A
#
# COMPACT_ATOMS: atom_id res chain seq x y z
N MET A 1 -2.61 6.41 -43.89
CA MET A 1 -3.87 5.59 -43.82
C MET A 1 -4.03 4.83 -42.48
N ALA A 2 -3.16 4.96 -41.49
CA ALA A 2 -3.33 4.32 -40.18
C ALA A 2 -4.20 5.12 -39.20
N GLY A 3 -4.28 6.44 -39.34
CA GLY A 3 -5.01 7.30 -38.39
C GLY A 3 -6.54 7.26 -38.49
N ASP A 4 -7.07 6.77 -39.59
CA ASP A 4 -8.54 6.77 -39.84
C ASP A 4 -9.25 5.53 -39.23
N ARG A 5 -8.46 4.52 -38.83
CA ARG A 5 -9.00 3.27 -38.28
C ARG A 5 -9.36 3.33 -36.80
N LEU A 6 -8.75 4.26 -36.05
CA LEU A 6 -8.95 4.46 -34.61
C LEU A 6 -10.01 5.54 -34.29
N SER A 7 -10.80 5.95 -35.26
CA SER A 7 -11.89 6.93 -35.10
C SER A 7 -13.24 6.24 -34.90
N TRP A 8 -14.21 6.89 -34.20
CA TRP A 8 -15.59 6.42 -34.11
C TRP A 8 -16.22 6.02 -35.44
N PRO A 9 -16.03 6.81 -36.54
CA PRO A 9 -16.46 6.38 -37.87
C PRO A 9 -15.79 5.10 -38.35
N GLY A 10 -14.52 4.86 -38.01
CA GLY A 10 -13.82 3.62 -38.32
C GLY A 10 -14.38 2.41 -37.59
N LEU A 11 -14.66 2.55 -36.28
CA LEU A 11 -15.31 1.53 -35.46
C LEU A 11 -16.74 1.23 -35.96
N LEU A 12 -17.50 2.26 -36.28
CA LEU A 12 -18.87 2.11 -36.82
C LEU A 12 -18.86 1.39 -38.19
N LYS A 13 -17.95 1.77 -39.08
CA LYS A 13 -17.79 1.12 -40.38
C LYS A 13 -17.38 -0.34 -40.23
N TRP A 14 -16.47 -0.64 -39.29
CA TRP A 14 -16.09 -2.00 -38.95
C TRP A 14 -17.28 -2.79 -38.38
N SER A 15 -18.01 -2.25 -37.41
CA SER A 15 -19.23 -2.85 -36.84
C SER A 15 -20.28 -3.15 -37.89
N LEU A 16 -20.55 -2.19 -38.78
CA LEU A 16 -21.53 -2.35 -39.87
C LEU A 16 -21.09 -3.46 -40.85
N SER A 17 -19.80 -3.70 -41.06
CA SER A 17 -19.31 -4.78 -41.93
C SER A 17 -19.63 -6.19 -41.38
N TYR A 18 -19.98 -6.31 -40.10
CA TYR A 18 -20.44 -7.54 -39.47
C TYR A 18 -21.95 -7.70 -39.39
N VAL A 19 -22.71 -6.63 -39.63
CA VAL A 19 -24.20 -6.60 -39.46
C VAL A 19 -24.96 -6.85 -40.77
N ASP A 20 -24.27 -6.84 -41.92
CA ASP A 20 -24.92 -6.95 -43.24
C ASP A 20 -25.64 -8.30 -43.55
N GLY A 21 -25.88 -9.13 -42.54
CA GLY A 21 -26.93 -10.18 -42.52
C GLY A 21 -26.87 -11.27 -43.62
N ALA A 22 -25.90 -11.25 -44.53
CA ALA A 22 -25.83 -12.10 -45.72
C ALA A 22 -24.78 -13.20 -45.70
N GLY A 23 -24.11 -13.44 -44.55
CA GLY A 23 -23.06 -14.46 -44.46
C GLY A 23 -23.05 -15.22 -43.13
N PRO A 24 -22.43 -16.41 -43.08
CA PRO A 24 -22.25 -17.14 -41.82
C PRO A 24 -21.45 -16.28 -40.86
N SER A 25 -21.83 -16.27 -39.57
CA SER A 25 -21.16 -15.59 -38.46
C SER A 25 -19.65 -15.84 -38.50
N ARG A 26 -18.88 -14.87 -39.02
CA ARG A 26 -17.44 -14.95 -39.06
C ARG A 26 -16.92 -14.70 -37.64
N ALA A 27 -16.15 -15.64 -37.11
CA ALA A 27 -15.46 -15.43 -35.86
C ALA A 27 -14.46 -14.27 -36.01
N ILE A 28 -14.51 -13.30 -35.08
CA ILE A 28 -13.57 -12.18 -34.99
C ILE A 28 -12.16 -12.76 -34.78
N SER A 29 -11.20 -12.42 -35.64
CA SER A 29 -9.81 -12.86 -35.51
C SER A 29 -9.15 -12.26 -34.27
N GLU A 30 -8.04 -12.86 -33.80
CA GLU A 30 -7.29 -12.31 -32.67
C GLU A 30 -6.71 -10.91 -32.96
N GLU A 31 -6.32 -10.65 -34.20
CA GLU A 31 -5.85 -9.32 -34.62
C GLU A 31 -6.97 -8.28 -34.59
N GLU A 32 -8.16 -8.65 -35.04
CA GLU A 32 -9.35 -7.79 -34.98
C GLU A 32 -9.80 -7.53 -33.54
N ARG A 33 -9.71 -8.54 -32.63
CA ARG A 33 -9.98 -8.36 -31.22
C ARG A 33 -9.00 -7.41 -30.56
N ARG A 34 -7.70 -7.56 -30.84
CA ARG A 34 -6.67 -6.68 -30.32
C ARG A 34 -6.88 -5.24 -30.80
N TRP A 35 -7.07 -5.09 -32.10
CA TRP A 35 -7.34 -3.79 -32.70
C TRP A 35 -8.61 -3.12 -32.11
N LEU A 36 -9.69 -3.90 -31.91
CA LEU A 36 -10.91 -3.39 -31.27
C LEU A 36 -10.67 -2.94 -29.84
N ALA A 37 -9.94 -3.75 -29.06
CA ALA A 37 -9.60 -3.42 -27.70
C ALA A 37 -8.78 -2.11 -27.64
N GLU A 38 -7.74 -1.98 -28.46
CA GLU A 38 -6.91 -0.76 -28.55
C GLU A 38 -7.75 0.46 -28.98
N ALA A 39 -8.65 0.29 -29.94
CA ALA A 39 -9.50 1.37 -30.41
C ALA A 39 -10.52 1.84 -29.36
N VAL A 40 -11.12 0.91 -28.62
CA VAL A 40 -12.05 1.22 -27.50
C VAL A 40 -11.30 1.89 -26.37
N GLU A 41 -10.15 1.34 -25.96
CA GLU A 41 -9.31 1.91 -24.91
C GLU A 41 -8.87 3.33 -25.23
N HIS A 42 -8.39 3.57 -26.47
CA HIS A 42 -8.01 4.90 -26.95
C HIS A 42 -9.16 5.90 -26.89
N HIS A 43 -10.39 5.49 -27.29
CA HIS A 43 -11.55 6.38 -27.23
C HIS A 43 -12.00 6.66 -25.81
N MET A 44 -11.99 5.65 -24.94
CA MET A 44 -12.31 5.84 -23.52
C MET A 44 -11.33 6.81 -22.86
N MET A 45 -10.02 6.70 -23.15
CA MET A 45 -9.00 7.61 -22.62
C MET A 45 -9.21 9.05 -23.11
N VAL A 46 -9.52 9.26 -24.39
CA VAL A 46 -9.79 10.61 -24.95
C VAL A 46 -10.99 11.25 -24.27
N ASP A 47 -12.06 10.50 -24.03
CA ASP A 47 -13.27 10.98 -23.34
C ASP A 47 -12.96 11.34 -21.89
N VAL A 48 -12.19 10.50 -21.16
CA VAL A 48 -11.78 10.75 -19.77
C VAL A 48 -10.95 12.01 -19.67
N VAL A 49 -9.94 12.19 -20.51
CA VAL A 49 -9.09 13.41 -20.52
C VAL A 49 -9.90 14.66 -20.81
N SER A 50 -10.86 14.59 -21.76
CA SER A 50 -11.76 15.70 -22.06
C SER A 50 -12.64 16.04 -20.85
N ARG A 51 -13.18 15.02 -20.17
CA ARG A 51 -13.98 15.21 -18.97
C ARG A 51 -13.18 15.79 -17.82
N MET A 52 -11.94 15.32 -17.61
CA MET A 52 -11.04 15.90 -16.62
C MET A 52 -10.74 17.40 -16.89
N ARG A 53 -10.60 17.80 -18.17
CA ARG A 53 -10.44 19.21 -18.53
C ARG A 53 -11.68 20.04 -18.21
N GLU A 54 -12.87 19.54 -18.50
CA GLU A 54 -14.13 20.19 -18.13
C GLU A 54 -14.24 20.40 -16.62
N ILE A 55 -13.96 19.35 -15.83
CA ILE A 55 -13.94 19.43 -14.36
C ILE A 55 -12.91 20.46 -13.91
N ALA A 56 -11.69 20.42 -14.46
CA ALA A 56 -10.62 21.36 -14.12
C ALA A 56 -11.01 22.81 -14.40
N LEU A 57 -11.70 23.07 -15.53
CA LEU A 57 -12.19 24.38 -15.89
C LEU A 57 -13.25 24.88 -14.90
N LEU A 58 -14.25 24.04 -14.58
CA LEU A 58 -15.27 24.35 -13.58
C LEU A 58 -14.65 24.65 -12.22
N MET A 59 -13.72 23.81 -11.76
CA MET A 59 -13.02 23.99 -10.49
C MET A 59 -12.11 25.24 -10.45
N SER A 60 -11.68 25.75 -11.61
CA SER A 60 -10.90 26.96 -11.74
C SER A 60 -11.74 28.23 -11.71
N THR A 61 -13.06 28.09 -11.89
CA THR A 61 -14.02 29.20 -11.89
C THR A 61 -14.13 29.82 -10.47
N PRO A 62 -14.16 31.16 -10.35
CA PRO A 62 -14.32 31.81 -9.05
C PRO A 62 -15.60 31.37 -8.33
N PRO A 63 -15.58 31.15 -6.99
CA PRO A 63 -16.74 30.69 -6.22
C PRO A 63 -18.01 31.53 -6.44
N ALA A 64 -17.88 32.85 -6.48
CA ALA A 64 -19.01 33.76 -6.69
C ALA A 64 -19.70 33.56 -8.06
N VAL A 65 -18.94 33.13 -9.08
CA VAL A 65 -19.51 32.82 -10.41
C VAL A 65 -20.22 31.47 -10.38
N LEU A 66 -19.65 30.48 -9.69
CA LEU A 66 -20.28 29.17 -9.51
C LEU A 66 -21.61 29.29 -8.75
N GLU A 67 -21.64 30.06 -7.67
CA GLU A 67 -22.84 30.35 -6.89
C GLU A 67 -23.91 31.07 -7.74
N ALA A 68 -23.50 32.05 -8.56
CA ALA A 68 -24.42 32.74 -9.47
C ALA A 68 -24.99 31.83 -10.55
N GLN A 69 -24.30 30.74 -10.90
CA GLN A 69 -24.76 29.70 -11.82
C GLN A 69 -25.58 28.60 -11.13
N GLY A 70 -25.79 28.71 -9.82
CA GLY A 70 -26.55 27.74 -9.03
C GLY A 70 -25.76 26.49 -8.66
N ILE A 71 -24.44 26.48 -8.85
CA ILE A 71 -23.58 25.33 -8.48
C ILE A 71 -23.39 25.32 -6.97
N THR A 72 -23.80 24.24 -6.35
CA THR A 72 -23.78 24.05 -4.89
C THR A 72 -22.48 23.41 -4.39
N HIS A 73 -22.31 23.38 -3.08
CA HIS A 73 -21.19 22.64 -2.47
C HIS A 73 -21.27 21.13 -2.76
N ASP A 74 -22.47 20.57 -2.84
CA ASP A 74 -22.67 19.15 -3.15
C ASP A 74 -22.27 18.83 -4.60
N ASP A 75 -22.53 19.76 -5.54
CA ASP A 75 -22.07 19.63 -6.93
C ASP A 75 -20.54 19.63 -7.01
N ILE A 76 -19.87 20.52 -6.26
CA ILE A 76 -18.42 20.57 -6.19
C ILE A 76 -17.84 19.28 -5.58
N GLU A 77 -18.46 18.73 -4.54
CA GLU A 77 -18.07 17.45 -3.95
C GLU A 77 -18.28 16.30 -4.97
N GLY A 78 -19.35 16.36 -5.74
CA GLY A 78 -19.61 15.43 -6.86
C GLY A 78 -18.52 15.48 -7.92
N LEU A 79 -18.13 16.67 -8.37
CA LEU A 79 -17.04 16.85 -9.35
C LEU A 79 -15.69 16.33 -8.83
N LEU A 80 -15.37 16.59 -7.55
CA LEU A 80 -14.16 16.05 -6.93
C LEU A 80 -14.22 14.52 -6.80
N SER A 81 -15.42 13.95 -6.58
CA SER A 81 -15.62 12.51 -6.50
C SER A 81 -15.45 11.84 -7.87
N GLU A 82 -15.99 12.44 -8.90
CA GLU A 82 -15.80 12.00 -10.27
C GLU A 82 -14.33 12.08 -10.70
N LEU A 83 -13.67 13.20 -10.40
CA LEU A 83 -12.24 13.37 -10.68
C LEU A 83 -11.39 12.32 -9.96
N GLN A 84 -11.75 11.96 -8.71
CA GLN A 84 -11.02 10.93 -7.96
C GLN A 84 -11.07 9.58 -8.66
N VAL A 85 -12.21 9.19 -9.23
CA VAL A 85 -12.35 7.94 -10.00
C VAL A 85 -11.46 7.98 -11.25
N HIS A 86 -11.42 9.10 -11.97
CA HIS A 86 -10.58 9.22 -13.16
C HIS A 86 -9.09 9.11 -12.85
N VAL A 87 -8.63 9.65 -11.72
CA VAL A 87 -7.20 9.63 -11.33
C VAL A 87 -6.77 8.38 -10.56
N GLU A 88 -7.57 7.31 -10.52
CA GLU A 88 -7.16 6.01 -9.99
C GLU A 88 -6.08 5.34 -10.87
N SER A 89 -6.09 5.61 -12.17
CA SER A 89 -5.02 5.23 -13.08
C SER A 89 -3.80 6.14 -12.89
N ILE A 90 -2.60 5.56 -12.87
CA ILE A 90 -1.33 6.30 -12.72
C ILE A 90 -1.15 7.31 -13.88
N ASP A 91 -1.52 6.94 -15.09
CA ASP A 91 -1.40 7.81 -16.26
C ASP A 91 -2.33 9.01 -16.14
N MET A 92 -3.58 8.80 -15.75
CA MET A 92 -4.54 9.88 -15.53
C MET A 92 -4.16 10.77 -14.33
N ALA A 93 -3.57 10.18 -13.27
CA ALA A 93 -3.03 10.94 -12.15
C ALA A 93 -1.89 11.87 -12.58
N ASN A 94 -1.00 11.40 -13.47
CA ASN A 94 0.07 12.22 -14.03
C ASN A 94 -0.48 13.29 -14.99
N ASP A 95 -1.50 12.96 -15.77
CA ASP A 95 -2.14 13.89 -16.70
C ASP A 95 -2.94 14.99 -15.99
N LEU A 96 -3.35 14.80 -14.73
CA LEU A 96 -4.09 15.80 -13.97
C LEU A 96 -3.41 17.18 -13.97
N HIS A 97 -2.07 17.21 -13.91
CA HIS A 97 -1.30 18.46 -13.99
C HIS A 97 -1.40 19.08 -15.39
N SER A 98 -1.21 18.28 -16.43
CA SER A 98 -1.19 18.74 -17.84
C SER A 98 -2.55 19.25 -18.30
N VAL A 99 -3.65 18.67 -17.80
CA VAL A 99 -5.01 19.13 -18.06
C VAL A 99 -5.41 20.35 -17.22
N GLY A 100 -4.54 20.81 -16.31
CA GLY A 100 -4.76 22.00 -15.47
C GLY A 100 -5.61 21.74 -14.21
N GLY A 101 -5.88 20.47 -13.85
CA GLY A 101 -6.74 20.10 -12.72
C GLY A 101 -6.03 20.11 -11.35
N LEU A 102 -4.70 19.92 -11.30
CA LEU A 102 -3.98 19.79 -10.04
C LEU A 102 -4.04 21.05 -9.18
N VAL A 103 -3.81 22.22 -9.76
CA VAL A 103 -3.80 23.49 -9.02
C VAL A 103 -5.17 23.83 -8.42
N PRO A 104 -6.31 23.68 -9.14
CA PRO A 104 -7.64 23.80 -8.57
C PRO A 104 -7.88 22.84 -7.39
N VAL A 105 -7.53 21.56 -7.51
CA VAL A 105 -7.67 20.59 -6.39
C VAL A 105 -6.91 21.08 -5.14
N ILE A 106 -5.67 21.54 -5.31
CA ILE A 106 -4.88 22.10 -4.19
C ILE A 106 -5.54 23.36 -3.59
N LYS A 107 -6.16 24.22 -4.41
CA LYS A 107 -6.90 25.38 -3.89
C LYS A 107 -8.10 24.96 -3.05
N TYR A 108 -8.81 23.89 -3.43
CA TYR A 108 -9.94 23.36 -2.66
C TYR A 108 -9.56 22.81 -1.29
N LEU A 109 -8.30 22.50 -1.03
CA LEU A 109 -7.80 22.22 0.33
C LEU A 109 -8.00 23.40 1.31
N ARG A 110 -8.20 24.62 0.80
CA ARG A 110 -8.48 25.82 1.59
C ARG A 110 -9.93 26.31 1.49
N ASN A 111 -10.82 25.47 0.97
CA ASN A 111 -12.24 25.81 0.86
C ASN A 111 -12.87 26.05 2.24
N SER A 112 -13.86 26.94 2.32
CA SER A 112 -14.62 27.20 3.56
C SER A 112 -15.38 25.96 4.07
N ASN A 113 -15.89 25.13 3.16
CA ASN A 113 -16.63 23.91 3.47
C ASN A 113 -15.66 22.75 3.80
N ALA A 114 -15.83 22.15 4.98
CA ALA A 114 -14.99 21.05 5.46
C ALA A 114 -15.08 19.78 4.60
N ARG A 115 -16.29 19.47 4.08
CA ARG A 115 -16.50 18.28 3.21
C ARG A 115 -15.69 18.41 1.91
N ILE A 116 -15.67 19.62 1.33
CA ILE A 116 -14.87 19.92 0.13
C ILE A 116 -13.38 19.81 0.44
N ARG A 117 -12.89 20.35 1.57
CA ARG A 117 -11.49 20.19 1.98
C ARG A 117 -11.10 18.72 2.16
N ALA A 118 -11.97 17.95 2.82
CA ALA A 118 -11.77 16.51 3.01
C ALA A 118 -11.72 15.76 1.67
N LYS A 119 -12.63 16.07 0.76
CA LYS A 119 -12.69 15.43 -0.55
C LYS A 119 -11.51 15.80 -1.45
N ALA A 120 -11.08 17.06 -1.43
CA ALA A 120 -9.87 17.50 -2.13
C ALA A 120 -8.62 16.74 -1.61
N ALA A 121 -8.52 16.52 -0.29
CA ALA A 121 -7.45 15.72 0.29
C ALA A 121 -7.51 14.24 -0.15
N ASP A 122 -8.72 13.67 -0.33
CA ASP A 122 -8.87 12.31 -0.87
C ASP A 122 -8.38 12.22 -2.33
N VAL A 123 -8.74 13.21 -3.17
CA VAL A 123 -8.23 13.28 -4.55
C VAL A 123 -6.70 13.33 -4.56
N VAL A 124 -6.09 14.21 -3.74
CA VAL A 124 -4.63 14.27 -3.62
C VAL A 124 -4.06 12.93 -3.16
N THR A 125 -4.70 12.25 -2.20
CA THR A 125 -4.27 10.92 -1.75
C THR A 125 -4.16 9.93 -2.92
N THR A 126 -5.21 9.85 -3.75
CA THR A 126 -5.26 8.97 -4.92
C THR A 126 -4.16 9.32 -5.93
N VAL A 127 -4.01 10.60 -6.23
CA VAL A 127 -3.03 11.10 -7.21
C VAL A 127 -1.58 10.78 -6.83
N VAL A 128 -1.22 10.91 -5.54
CA VAL A 128 0.18 10.74 -5.09
C VAL A 128 0.52 9.35 -4.58
N GLN A 129 -0.47 8.45 -4.48
CA GLN A 129 -0.26 7.12 -3.91
C GLN A 129 0.64 6.28 -4.81
N ASN A 130 1.83 5.92 -4.32
CA ASN A 130 2.85 5.17 -5.07
C ASN A 130 3.21 5.79 -6.44
N ASN A 131 3.09 7.13 -6.56
CA ASN A 131 3.32 7.85 -7.80
C ASN A 131 4.34 8.98 -7.58
N PRO A 132 5.65 8.72 -7.74
CA PRO A 132 6.71 9.71 -7.50
C PRO A 132 6.59 10.96 -8.38
N THR A 133 6.13 10.82 -9.63
CA THR A 133 5.92 11.96 -10.54
C THR A 133 4.88 12.92 -9.99
N SER A 134 3.71 12.40 -9.62
CA SER A 134 2.65 13.22 -9.05
C SER A 134 2.99 13.75 -7.66
N GLN A 135 3.76 13.00 -6.84
CA GLN A 135 4.27 13.51 -5.57
C GLN A 135 5.11 14.79 -5.78
N GLN A 136 6.02 14.77 -6.76
CA GLN A 136 6.83 15.94 -7.11
C GLN A 136 5.96 17.11 -7.58
N LEU A 137 5.01 16.87 -8.49
CA LEU A 137 4.10 17.89 -9.00
C LEU A 137 3.25 18.55 -7.90
N VAL A 138 2.76 17.76 -6.93
CA VAL A 138 2.01 18.29 -5.76
C VAL A 138 2.92 19.14 -4.87
N MET A 139 4.17 18.74 -4.65
CA MET A 139 5.15 19.53 -3.89
C MET A 139 5.44 20.86 -4.59
N GLU A 140 5.70 20.85 -5.90
CA GLU A 140 5.96 22.03 -6.73
C GLU A 140 4.76 22.98 -6.79
N ALA A 141 3.54 22.44 -6.83
CA ALA A 141 2.29 23.20 -6.78
C ALA A 141 1.95 23.72 -5.35
N SER A 142 2.87 23.58 -4.38
CA SER A 142 2.70 24.00 -2.99
C SER A 142 1.51 23.34 -2.27
N GLY A 143 1.23 22.07 -2.60
CA GLY A 143 0.14 21.28 -2.00
C GLY A 143 0.45 20.79 -0.59
N PHE A 144 1.72 20.72 -0.20
CA PHE A 144 2.15 20.21 1.11
C PHE A 144 1.63 21.10 2.27
N GLU A 145 1.79 22.41 2.17
CA GLU A 145 1.42 23.34 3.25
C GLU A 145 -0.07 23.32 3.62
N PRO A 146 -1.04 23.43 2.67
CA PRO A 146 -2.45 23.33 3.00
C PRO A 146 -2.83 21.96 3.58
N LEU A 147 -2.21 20.87 3.13
CA LEU A 147 -2.42 19.54 3.72
C LEU A 147 -1.94 19.49 5.17
N LEU A 148 -0.75 20.01 5.46
CA LEU A 148 -0.21 20.06 6.81
C LEU A 148 -1.05 20.93 7.73
N SER A 149 -1.50 22.09 7.25
CA SER A 149 -2.39 22.99 7.98
C SER A 149 -3.71 22.31 8.34
N ASN A 150 -4.36 21.67 7.36
CA ASN A 150 -5.61 20.94 7.58
C ASN A 150 -5.41 19.79 8.57
N PHE A 151 -4.34 19.00 8.43
CA PHE A 151 -4.04 17.92 9.36
C PHE A 151 -3.90 18.42 10.81
N ARG A 152 -3.19 19.53 11.02
CA ARG A 152 -2.87 20.03 12.36
C ARG A 152 -4.03 20.77 13.02
N SER A 153 -4.78 21.56 12.26
CA SER A 153 -5.65 22.58 12.82
C SER A 153 -7.02 22.75 12.17
N ASP A 154 -7.43 21.84 11.25
CA ASP A 154 -8.78 21.88 10.72
C ASP A 154 -9.79 21.65 11.85
N PRO A 155 -10.85 22.47 11.96
CA PRO A 155 -11.90 22.26 12.96
C PRO A 155 -12.69 20.96 12.73
N ASP A 156 -12.74 20.46 11.49
CA ASP A 156 -13.41 19.21 11.14
C ASP A 156 -12.46 18.02 11.23
N LEU A 157 -12.83 17.04 12.05
CA LEU A 157 -12.02 15.83 12.26
C LEU A 157 -11.86 14.99 10.98
N THR A 158 -12.89 14.94 10.14
CA THR A 158 -12.84 14.18 8.89
C THR A 158 -11.82 14.80 7.94
N ALA A 159 -11.82 16.13 7.81
CA ALA A 159 -10.82 16.85 7.03
C ALA A 159 -9.40 16.61 7.57
N ARG A 160 -9.20 16.60 8.88
CA ARG A 160 -7.90 16.25 9.51
C ARG A 160 -7.45 14.84 9.14
N ILE A 161 -8.34 13.85 9.23
CA ILE A 161 -8.05 12.44 8.92
C ILE A 161 -7.69 12.27 7.44
N LYS A 162 -8.40 12.97 6.55
CA LYS A 162 -8.17 12.91 5.10
C LYS A 162 -6.85 13.60 4.72
N ALA A 163 -6.58 14.76 5.31
CA ALA A 163 -5.31 15.47 5.14
C ALA A 163 -4.11 14.64 5.62
N LEU A 164 -4.21 13.94 6.76
CA LEU A 164 -3.19 13.00 7.22
C LEU A 164 -2.98 11.86 6.22
N GLY A 165 -4.07 11.34 5.62
CA GLY A 165 -3.98 10.33 4.56
C GLY A 165 -3.17 10.82 3.36
N ALA A 166 -3.50 12.03 2.87
CA ALA A 166 -2.81 12.66 1.76
C ALA A 166 -1.32 12.93 2.07
N LEU A 167 -1.02 13.46 3.25
CA LEU A 167 0.37 13.64 3.69
C LEU A 167 1.13 12.32 3.76
N SER A 168 0.51 11.28 4.33
CA SER A 168 1.13 9.95 4.41
C SER A 168 1.48 9.40 3.02
N SER A 169 0.57 9.52 2.04
CA SER A 169 0.82 9.10 0.66
C SER A 169 1.86 9.98 -0.05
N LEU A 170 1.84 11.29 0.21
CA LEU A 170 2.76 12.26 -0.40
C LEU A 170 4.22 12.07 0.04
N ILE A 171 4.45 11.71 1.32
CA ILE A 171 5.81 11.62 1.87
C ILE A 171 6.40 10.20 1.81
N ARG A 172 5.60 9.16 1.59
CA ARG A 172 6.11 7.78 1.45
C ARG A 172 6.99 7.66 0.21
N ASN A 173 8.20 7.11 0.39
CA ASN A 173 9.23 6.98 -0.64
C ASN A 173 9.62 8.33 -1.31
N ASN A 174 9.35 9.44 -0.65
CA ASN A 174 9.61 10.80 -1.11
C ASN A 174 10.50 11.54 -0.10
N LYS A 175 11.81 11.45 -0.28
CA LYS A 175 12.80 12.08 0.63
C LYS A 175 12.59 13.60 0.81
N PRO A 176 12.36 14.41 -0.25
CA PRO A 176 12.01 15.82 -0.10
C PRO A 176 10.74 16.05 0.74
N GLY A 177 9.72 15.22 0.54
CA GLY A 177 8.47 15.29 1.32
C GLY A 177 8.69 14.98 2.80
N VAL A 178 9.46 13.94 3.13
CA VAL A 178 9.85 13.62 4.52
C VAL A 178 10.63 14.78 5.15
N ALA A 179 11.60 15.36 4.42
CA ALA A 179 12.37 16.52 4.90
C ALA A 179 11.46 17.72 5.18
N ALA A 180 10.52 18.03 4.28
CA ALA A 180 9.54 19.09 4.47
C ALA A 180 8.65 18.82 5.70
N PHE A 181 8.21 17.59 5.93
CA PHE A 181 7.41 17.20 7.08
C PHE A 181 8.16 17.40 8.41
N ARG A 182 9.45 17.07 8.45
CA ARG A 182 10.34 17.28 9.59
C ARG A 182 10.53 18.77 9.87
N LEU A 183 10.90 19.56 8.85
CA LEU A 183 11.15 21.00 8.96
C LEU A 183 9.91 21.77 9.41
N ALA A 184 8.75 21.39 8.92
CA ALA A 184 7.47 22.01 9.28
C ALA A 184 6.89 21.49 10.61
N ASN A 185 7.66 20.72 11.40
CA ASN A 185 7.26 20.18 12.69
C ASN A 185 5.97 19.33 12.63
N GLY A 186 5.88 18.45 11.63
CA GLY A 186 4.72 17.55 11.42
C GLY A 186 4.46 16.60 12.59
N TYR A 187 5.47 16.32 13.41
CA TYR A 187 5.35 15.42 14.58
C TYR A 187 4.35 15.90 15.63
N THR A 188 4.20 17.24 15.80
CA THR A 188 3.20 17.77 16.76
C THR A 188 1.79 17.35 16.38
N GLY A 189 1.44 17.40 15.09
CA GLY A 189 0.16 16.91 14.59
C GLY A 189 -0.05 15.40 14.83
N LEU A 190 1.01 14.60 14.68
CA LEU A 190 0.96 13.16 14.99
C LEU A 190 0.68 12.92 16.47
N ARG A 191 1.34 13.69 17.37
CA ARG A 191 1.10 13.60 18.80
C ARG A 191 -0.34 13.95 19.16
N ASP A 192 -0.90 15.00 18.54
CA ASP A 192 -2.30 15.40 18.75
C ASP A 192 -3.26 14.32 18.22
N ALA A 193 -2.95 13.68 17.10
CA ALA A 193 -3.73 12.58 16.57
C ALA A 193 -3.74 11.34 17.49
N LEU A 194 -2.61 11.02 18.16
CA LEU A 194 -2.54 9.95 19.14
C LEU A 194 -3.32 10.27 20.45
N ASN A 195 -3.51 11.54 20.76
CA ASN A 195 -4.32 11.99 21.89
C ASN A 195 -5.82 12.14 21.56
N SER A 196 -6.21 12.00 20.30
CA SER A 196 -7.62 11.96 19.88
C SER A 196 -8.29 10.68 20.39
N GLU A 197 -9.61 10.74 20.61
CA GLU A 197 -10.42 9.56 20.93
C GLU A 197 -10.84 8.76 19.67
N ASN A 198 -10.53 9.26 18.47
CA ASN A 198 -10.90 8.64 17.21
C ASN A 198 -9.89 7.56 16.79
N ALA A 199 -10.29 6.29 16.86
CA ALA A 199 -9.45 5.14 16.52
C ALA A 199 -8.92 5.20 15.07
N ARG A 200 -9.70 5.68 14.10
CA ARG A 200 -9.26 5.80 12.71
C ARG A 200 -8.13 6.83 12.56
N PHE A 201 -8.23 7.93 13.31
CA PHE A 201 -7.18 8.97 13.30
C PHE A 201 -5.91 8.45 13.97
N GLN A 202 -6.05 7.78 15.12
CA GLN A 202 -4.94 7.13 15.81
C GLN A 202 -4.22 6.11 14.92
N ARG A 203 -4.96 5.19 14.27
CA ARG A 203 -4.38 4.16 13.37
C ARG A 203 -3.62 4.78 12.21
N LYS A 204 -4.17 5.81 11.55
CA LYS A 204 -3.47 6.51 10.47
C LYS A 204 -2.19 7.20 10.95
N ALA A 205 -2.23 7.84 12.12
CA ALA A 205 -1.06 8.47 12.71
C ALA A 205 0.02 7.43 13.08
N LEU A 206 -0.36 6.33 13.73
CA LEU A 206 0.55 5.24 14.07
C LEU A 206 1.18 4.60 12.83
N SER A 207 0.41 4.41 11.75
CA SER A 207 0.95 3.90 10.48
C SER A 207 2.01 4.84 9.87
N LEU A 208 1.80 6.16 9.95
CA LEU A 208 2.80 7.12 9.49
C LEU A 208 4.01 7.17 10.43
N ILE A 209 3.80 7.09 11.74
CA ILE A 209 4.88 7.01 12.73
C ILE A 209 5.75 5.78 12.48
N HIS A 210 5.13 4.61 12.30
CA HIS A 210 5.84 3.37 11.98
C HIS A 210 6.73 3.53 10.73
N TYR A 211 6.19 4.11 9.66
CA TYR A 211 6.94 4.41 8.44
C TYR A 211 8.14 5.33 8.70
N LEU A 212 7.95 6.43 9.44
CA LEU A 212 9.03 7.38 9.74
C LEU A 212 10.13 6.75 10.61
N LEU A 213 9.76 5.91 11.56
CA LEU A 213 10.71 5.18 12.42
C LEU A 213 11.52 4.15 11.63
N SER A 214 10.88 3.43 10.70
CA SER A 214 11.57 2.43 9.85
C SER A 214 12.51 3.08 8.83
N GLU A 215 12.22 4.31 8.37
CA GLU A 215 13.04 5.01 7.38
C GLU A 215 14.29 5.67 7.97
N SER A 216 14.27 6.02 9.26
CA SER A 216 15.35 6.84 9.82
C SER A 216 15.53 6.69 11.34
N HIS A 217 16.67 6.19 11.74
CA HIS A 217 17.08 6.16 13.15
C HIS A 217 17.14 7.54 13.81
N SER A 218 17.38 8.62 13.05
CA SER A 218 17.37 9.98 13.62
C SER A 218 15.98 10.38 14.14
N ASP A 219 14.93 9.85 13.53
CA ASP A 219 13.57 10.13 13.97
C ASP A 219 13.25 9.45 15.30
N CYS A 220 13.83 8.27 15.59
CA CYS A 220 13.66 7.58 16.87
C CYS A 220 14.00 8.48 18.06
N SER A 221 15.07 9.28 17.95
CA SER A 221 15.46 10.22 19.00
C SER A 221 14.45 11.37 19.18
N VAL A 222 13.90 11.89 18.09
CA VAL A 222 12.88 12.94 18.12
C VAL A 222 11.57 12.41 18.71
N PHE A 223 11.13 11.25 18.28
CA PHE A 223 9.94 10.59 18.84
C PHE A 223 10.09 10.30 20.33
N ALA A 224 11.25 9.83 20.77
CA ALA A 224 11.56 9.60 22.19
C ALA A 224 11.45 10.90 23.00
N GLN A 225 12.07 11.99 22.54
CA GLN A 225 12.03 13.31 23.21
C GLN A 225 10.62 13.93 23.27
N LEU A 226 9.80 13.68 22.25
CA LEU A 226 8.42 14.18 22.21
C LEU A 226 7.42 13.32 22.99
N GLY A 227 7.89 12.26 23.68
CA GLY A 227 7.07 11.43 24.56
C GLY A 227 6.16 10.41 23.83
N PHE A 228 6.47 10.09 22.58
CA PHE A 228 5.72 9.08 21.81
C PHE A 228 5.73 7.69 22.44
N PRO A 229 6.83 7.20 23.06
CA PRO A 229 6.83 5.89 23.73
C PRO A 229 5.70 5.77 24.75
N HIS A 230 5.52 6.79 25.58
CA HIS A 230 4.44 6.85 26.56
C HIS A 230 3.05 6.79 25.93
N LEU A 231 2.83 7.54 24.85
CA LEU A 231 1.56 7.56 24.12
C LEU A 231 1.27 6.20 23.47
N MET A 232 2.27 5.58 22.84
CA MET A 232 2.12 4.26 22.22
C MET A 232 1.86 3.18 23.25
N MET A 233 2.53 3.19 24.43
CA MET A 233 2.23 2.27 25.53
C MET A 233 0.78 2.41 26.04
N ARG A 234 0.25 3.64 26.09
CA ARG A 234 -1.17 3.84 26.42
C ARG A 234 -2.08 3.24 25.34
N LEU A 235 -1.79 3.49 24.06
CA LEU A 235 -2.60 2.99 22.95
C LEU A 235 -2.48 1.47 22.74
N ALA A 236 -1.40 0.85 23.16
CA ALA A 236 -1.24 -0.60 23.18
C ALA A 236 -2.21 -1.32 24.18
N SER A 237 -2.96 -0.56 24.98
CA SER A 237 -4.06 -1.04 25.82
C SER A 237 -5.44 -0.59 25.31
N SER A 238 -5.54 -0.08 24.06
CA SER A 238 -6.83 0.34 23.47
C SER A 238 -7.77 -0.83 23.27
N ASP A 239 -9.08 -0.58 23.31
CA ASP A 239 -10.10 -1.59 22.96
C ASP A 239 -10.10 -1.90 21.44
N ASP A 240 -9.68 -0.98 20.60
CA ASP A 240 -9.53 -1.17 19.16
C ASP A 240 -8.26 -1.99 18.85
N SER A 241 -8.42 -3.19 18.25
CA SER A 241 -7.30 -4.09 17.94
C SER A 241 -6.29 -3.46 17.00
N GLY A 242 -6.76 -2.77 15.94
CA GLY A 242 -5.86 -2.13 14.97
C GLY A 242 -5.06 -0.96 15.57
N VAL A 243 -5.59 -0.27 16.59
CA VAL A 243 -4.83 0.74 17.36
C VAL A 243 -3.79 0.06 18.23
N ARG A 244 -4.14 -1.05 18.92
CA ARG A 244 -3.18 -1.80 19.74
C ARG A 244 -2.01 -2.33 18.92
N GLU A 245 -2.30 -3.03 17.83
CA GLU A 245 -1.30 -3.62 16.94
C GLU A 245 -0.37 -2.55 16.34
N ALA A 246 -0.95 -1.45 15.84
CA ALA A 246 -0.15 -0.36 15.30
C ALA A 246 0.73 0.31 16.39
N ALA A 247 0.24 0.42 17.61
CA ALA A 247 1.02 0.97 18.74
C ALA A 247 2.15 0.02 19.16
N LEU A 248 1.88 -1.29 19.26
CA LEU A 248 2.91 -2.31 19.54
C LEU A 248 3.96 -2.37 18.45
N GLY A 249 3.57 -2.27 17.17
CA GLY A 249 4.50 -2.18 16.04
C GLY A 249 5.43 -0.97 16.14
N GLY A 250 4.90 0.20 16.48
CA GLY A 250 5.70 1.41 16.71
C GLY A 250 6.66 1.28 17.90
N LEU A 251 6.23 0.64 19.00
CA LEU A 251 7.10 0.33 20.14
C LEU A 251 8.22 -0.63 19.75
N LEU A 252 7.94 -1.62 18.90
CA LEU A 252 8.94 -2.57 18.42
C LEU A 252 10.00 -1.89 17.55
N GLU A 253 9.62 -0.95 16.67
CA GLU A 253 10.59 -0.16 15.90
C GLU A 253 11.49 0.69 16.81
N LEU A 254 10.92 1.33 17.84
CA LEU A 254 11.72 2.06 18.83
C LEU A 254 12.63 1.14 19.63
N ALA A 255 12.21 -0.09 19.90
CA ALA A 255 13.01 -1.08 20.63
C ALA A 255 14.23 -1.57 19.82
N ARG A 256 14.08 -1.65 18.50
CA ARG A 256 15.15 -2.03 17.57
C ARG A 256 16.21 -0.94 17.40
N ASP A 257 15.85 0.31 17.69
CA ASP A 257 16.81 1.40 17.66
C ASP A 257 17.80 1.30 18.83
N THR A 258 19.08 1.11 18.52
CA THR A 258 20.14 0.94 19.52
C THR A 258 20.56 2.22 20.22
N THR A 259 20.02 3.38 19.82
CA THR A 259 20.40 4.71 20.33
C THR A 259 19.45 5.22 21.41
N MET A 260 18.59 6.19 21.06
CA MET A 260 17.71 6.87 22.01
C MET A 260 16.33 6.21 22.14
N GLY A 261 15.87 5.50 21.10
CA GLY A 261 14.57 4.84 21.11
C GLY A 261 14.50 3.78 22.21
N ASN A 262 15.42 2.84 22.21
CA ASN A 262 15.52 1.79 23.23
C ASN A 262 15.76 2.37 24.63
N ARG A 263 16.63 3.38 24.77
CA ARG A 263 16.88 4.03 26.08
C ARG A 263 15.61 4.65 26.67
N SER A 264 14.75 5.26 25.87
CA SER A 264 13.50 5.82 26.37
C SER A 264 12.51 4.77 26.84
N LEU A 265 12.48 3.60 26.18
CA LEU A 265 11.69 2.45 26.61
C LEU A 265 12.26 1.79 27.87
N LEU A 266 13.60 1.71 27.96
CA LEU A 266 14.27 1.20 29.18
C LEU A 266 14.01 2.10 30.39
N ALA A 267 13.88 3.40 30.21
CA ALA A 267 13.50 4.32 31.28
C ALA A 267 12.07 4.06 31.81
N GLU A 268 11.20 3.49 31.00
CA GLU A 268 9.82 3.10 31.37
C GLU A 268 9.66 1.55 31.49
N HIS A 269 10.74 0.84 31.74
CA HIS A 269 10.83 -0.62 31.72
C HIS A 269 9.71 -1.32 32.54
N ASP A 270 9.46 -0.87 33.77
CA ASP A 270 8.43 -1.48 34.61
C ASP A 270 7.01 -1.29 34.06
N ARG A 271 6.78 -0.18 33.37
CA ARG A 271 5.51 0.10 32.73
C ARG A 271 5.33 -0.77 31.49
N LEU A 272 6.37 -0.87 30.65
CA LEU A 272 6.38 -1.73 29.48
C LEU A 272 6.16 -3.20 29.87
N ARG A 273 6.85 -3.67 30.95
CA ARG A 273 6.69 -5.03 31.46
C ARG A 273 5.24 -5.33 31.89
N ARG A 274 4.64 -4.42 32.67
CA ARG A 274 3.24 -4.57 33.10
C ARG A 274 2.27 -4.56 31.93
N LEU A 275 2.52 -3.71 30.93
CA LEU A 275 1.73 -3.66 29.69
C LEU A 275 1.79 -5.01 28.96
N LEU A 276 2.99 -5.49 28.64
CA LEU A 276 3.19 -6.73 27.89
C LEU A 276 2.62 -7.93 28.65
N TRP A 277 2.85 -7.99 29.96
CA TRP A 277 2.27 -9.04 30.80
C TRP A 277 0.74 -9.02 30.78
N GLY A 278 0.13 -7.85 30.94
CA GLY A 278 -1.33 -7.70 30.89
C GLY A 278 -1.92 -8.08 29.53
N ARG A 279 -1.18 -7.80 28.43
CA ARG A 279 -1.60 -8.23 27.08
C ARG A 279 -1.52 -9.75 26.91
N MET A 280 -0.43 -10.38 27.38
CA MET A 280 -0.28 -11.83 27.36
C MET A 280 -1.40 -12.54 28.13
N GLU A 281 -1.74 -12.05 29.33
CA GLU A 281 -2.86 -12.59 30.12
C GLU A 281 -4.21 -12.38 29.39
N SER A 282 -4.44 -11.23 28.77
CA SER A 282 -5.66 -10.99 28.00
C SER A 282 -5.77 -11.94 26.80
N ILE A 283 -4.68 -12.16 26.08
CA ILE A 283 -4.60 -13.08 24.94
C ILE A 283 -4.86 -14.52 25.39
N ARG A 284 -4.30 -14.93 26.53
CA ARG A 284 -4.49 -16.26 27.09
C ARG A 284 -5.97 -16.57 27.40
N MET A 285 -6.76 -15.57 27.72
CA MET A 285 -8.19 -15.70 28.05
C MET A 285 -9.10 -15.58 26.80
N MET A 286 -8.56 -15.42 25.61
CA MET A 286 -9.32 -15.30 24.36
C MET A 286 -9.91 -16.63 23.92
N THR A 287 -11.03 -16.58 23.18
CA THR A 287 -11.57 -17.74 22.48
C THR A 287 -10.66 -18.15 21.31
N PRO A 288 -10.74 -19.38 20.79
CA PRO A 288 -9.94 -19.78 19.64
C PRO A 288 -10.11 -18.86 18.42
N GLU A 289 -11.35 -18.39 18.17
CA GLU A 289 -11.66 -17.48 17.06
C GLU A 289 -11.01 -16.10 17.27
N ASP A 290 -11.04 -15.57 18.49
CA ASP A 290 -10.38 -14.31 18.85
C ASP A 290 -8.85 -14.42 18.78
N LEU A 291 -8.30 -15.60 19.12
CA LEU A 291 -6.88 -15.85 19.00
C LEU A 291 -6.39 -15.77 17.54
N ASP A 292 -7.17 -16.27 16.57
CA ASP A 292 -6.83 -16.15 15.17
C ASP A 292 -6.85 -14.70 14.70
N ALA A 293 -7.86 -13.95 15.12
CA ALA A 293 -7.94 -12.51 14.84
C ALA A 293 -6.79 -11.71 15.48
N ALA A 294 -6.27 -12.14 16.65
CA ALA A 294 -5.16 -11.51 17.36
C ALA A 294 -3.77 -12.02 16.95
N ARG A 295 -3.63 -12.67 15.78
CA ARG A 295 -2.35 -13.27 15.33
C ARG A 295 -1.21 -12.27 15.29
N GLU A 296 -1.43 -11.09 14.73
CA GLU A 296 -0.42 -10.03 14.62
C GLU A 296 -0.06 -9.47 16.00
N GLU A 297 -1.06 -9.22 16.85
CA GLU A 297 -0.84 -8.73 18.21
C GLU A 297 0.03 -9.71 19.03
N ARG A 298 -0.24 -11.03 18.93
CA ARG A 298 0.54 -12.07 19.62
C ARG A 298 2.01 -12.06 19.20
N GLN A 299 2.28 -11.92 17.90
CA GLN A 299 3.64 -11.86 17.36
C GLN A 299 4.37 -10.58 17.81
N LEU A 300 3.70 -9.44 17.84
CA LEU A 300 4.27 -8.18 18.29
C LEU A 300 4.60 -8.20 19.78
N VAL A 301 3.71 -8.74 20.61
CA VAL A 301 3.93 -8.88 22.06
C VAL A 301 5.11 -9.81 22.36
N ASP A 302 5.19 -10.97 21.70
CA ASP A 302 6.32 -11.89 21.83
C ASP A 302 7.65 -11.25 21.37
N SER A 303 7.64 -10.57 20.24
CA SER A 303 8.84 -9.89 19.69
C SER A 303 9.35 -8.79 20.62
N LEU A 304 8.45 -7.99 21.19
CA LEU A 304 8.81 -6.98 22.19
C LEU A 304 9.34 -7.64 23.46
N TRP A 305 8.72 -8.72 23.94
CA TRP A 305 9.17 -9.44 25.12
C TRP A 305 10.60 -9.97 24.94
N ILE A 306 10.86 -10.67 23.82
CA ILE A 306 12.20 -11.20 23.52
C ILE A 306 13.23 -10.08 23.39
N THR A 307 12.87 -8.97 22.76
CA THR A 307 13.79 -7.83 22.56
C THR A 307 14.27 -7.24 23.89
N PHE A 308 13.39 -7.18 24.92
CA PHE A 308 13.72 -6.56 26.22
C PHE A 308 14.21 -7.54 27.28
N TYR A 309 13.72 -8.77 27.30
CA TYR A 309 13.98 -9.73 28.37
C TYR A 309 14.87 -10.88 27.95
N HIS A 310 15.16 -11.02 26.62
CA HIS A 310 16.01 -12.08 26.05
C HIS A 310 15.56 -13.51 26.42
N GLU A 311 14.29 -13.68 26.71
CA GLU A 311 13.65 -14.95 27.05
C GLU A 311 12.34 -15.14 26.25
N PRO A 312 11.90 -16.37 25.99
CA PRO A 312 10.63 -16.63 25.33
C PRO A 312 9.46 -16.06 26.16
N SER A 313 8.46 -15.50 25.47
CA SER A 313 7.23 -15.07 26.15
C SER A 313 6.41 -16.26 26.65
N MET A 314 5.51 -15.99 27.59
CA MET A 314 4.50 -16.98 28.05
C MET A 314 3.66 -17.51 26.89
N LEU A 315 3.32 -16.67 25.90
CA LEU A 315 2.55 -17.07 24.71
C LEU A 315 3.25 -18.19 23.91
N ARG A 316 4.57 -18.14 23.83
CA ARG A 316 5.37 -19.16 23.15
C ARG A 316 5.43 -20.45 23.97
N SER A 317 5.61 -20.37 25.26
CA SER A 317 5.69 -21.54 26.14
C SER A 317 4.35 -22.29 26.27
N GLU A 318 3.22 -21.61 26.11
CA GLU A 318 1.88 -22.17 26.13
C GLU A 318 1.36 -22.59 24.74
N GLY A 319 2.18 -22.46 23.68
CA GLY A 319 1.80 -22.83 22.31
C GLY A 319 0.74 -21.91 21.68
N LEU A 320 0.56 -20.70 22.24
CA LEU A 320 -0.38 -19.70 21.73
C LEU A 320 0.17 -18.87 20.58
N LEU A 321 1.43 -19.09 20.19
CA LEU A 321 2.11 -18.37 19.10
C LEU A 321 2.33 -19.30 17.91
N VAL A 322 1.82 -18.92 16.75
CA VAL A 322 2.12 -19.58 15.48
C VAL A 322 3.31 -18.84 14.85
N LEU A 323 4.46 -19.51 14.76
CA LEU A 323 5.64 -18.94 14.11
C LEU A 323 5.49 -18.91 12.59
N PRO A 324 6.09 -17.93 11.88
CA PRO A 324 6.12 -17.93 10.43
C PRO A 324 6.76 -19.22 9.92
N GLY A 325 6.01 -20.02 9.15
CA GLY A 325 6.44 -21.33 8.65
C GLY A 325 5.93 -22.54 9.44
N GLU A 326 5.31 -22.34 10.59
CA GLU A 326 4.59 -23.37 11.36
C GLU A 326 3.07 -23.31 11.09
N GLU A 327 2.65 -22.82 9.95
CA GLU A 327 1.26 -22.97 9.52
C GLU A 327 0.96 -24.45 9.53
N SER A 328 0.18 -24.89 10.52
CA SER A 328 -0.36 -26.24 10.53
C SER A 328 -1.09 -26.41 9.19
N PHE A 329 -0.52 -27.22 8.33
CA PHE A 329 -1.31 -27.85 7.28
C PHE A 329 -2.35 -28.68 8.03
N GLU A 330 -3.50 -28.09 8.35
CA GLU A 330 -4.69 -28.87 8.59
C GLU A 330 -4.90 -29.67 7.32
N GLN A 331 -4.42 -30.90 7.34
CA GLN A 331 -4.82 -31.86 6.33
C GLN A 331 -6.35 -31.88 6.37
N PRO A 332 -7.02 -31.66 5.22
CA PRO A 332 -8.47 -31.76 5.19
C PRO A 332 -8.84 -33.10 5.83
N THR A 333 -9.67 -33.07 6.82
CA THR A 333 -10.14 -34.23 7.60
C THR A 333 -10.79 -35.31 6.74
N ASP A 334 -10.93 -35.09 5.45
CA ASP A 334 -11.50 -36.03 4.46
C ASP A 334 -10.48 -37.07 3.92
N VAL A 335 -9.19 -36.96 4.27
CA VAL A 335 -8.17 -37.95 3.80
C VAL A 335 -7.81 -38.97 4.85
N ALA A 336 -8.19 -38.78 6.12
CA ALA A 336 -7.85 -39.71 7.23
C ALA A 336 -8.64 -41.02 7.22
N GLY A 337 -9.61 -41.20 6.33
CA GLY A 337 -10.46 -42.40 6.25
C GLY A 337 -10.17 -43.38 5.07
N ARG A 338 -9.27 -43.05 4.17
CA ARG A 338 -8.94 -43.98 3.06
C ARG A 338 -7.66 -44.75 3.35
N SER A 339 -7.82 -45.99 3.89
CA SER A 339 -6.79 -47.01 3.85
C SER A 339 -6.35 -47.21 2.41
N PHE A 340 -5.13 -46.80 2.06
CA PHE A 340 -4.51 -47.24 0.83
C PHE A 340 -4.22 -48.72 0.97
N GLU A 341 -5.02 -49.59 0.34
CA GLU A 341 -4.61 -50.96 0.08
C GLU A 341 -3.39 -50.94 -0.87
N PRO A 342 -2.28 -51.62 -0.52
CA PRO A 342 -1.13 -51.68 -1.42
C PRO A 342 -1.54 -52.41 -2.69
N MET A 343 -1.36 -51.79 -3.83
CA MET A 343 -1.51 -52.44 -5.14
C MET A 343 -0.64 -53.70 -5.19
N ARG A 344 -1.29 -54.85 -5.29
CA ARG A 344 -0.65 -56.14 -5.56
C ARG A 344 0.14 -56.01 -6.87
N GLN A 345 1.45 -56.24 -6.78
CA GLN A 345 2.34 -56.32 -7.92
C GLN A 345 1.82 -57.41 -8.86
N ALA A 346 1.45 -57.02 -10.07
CA ALA A 346 1.16 -57.95 -11.17
C ALA A 346 2.47 -58.61 -11.56
N SER A 347 2.52 -59.94 -11.37
CA SER A 347 3.63 -60.82 -11.74
C SER A 347 3.98 -60.67 -13.22
N ALA A 348 5.20 -60.27 -13.49
CA ALA A 348 5.79 -60.26 -14.84
C ALA A 348 5.89 -61.66 -15.38
N ARG A 349 5.20 -61.95 -16.47
CA ARG A 349 5.41 -63.15 -17.31
C ARG A 349 6.74 -63.00 -18.03
N ARG A 350 7.58 -63.99 -17.77
CA ARG A 350 8.86 -64.29 -18.43
C ARG A 350 8.66 -64.55 -19.93
N ALA A 351 9.45 -63.96 -20.82
CA ALA A 351 9.68 -64.35 -22.18
C ALA A 351 11.20 -64.62 -22.42
N PRO A 352 11.55 -65.54 -23.29
CA PRO A 352 12.87 -66.19 -23.28
C PRO A 352 13.93 -65.39 -24.07
N PRO A 353 15.23 -65.81 -23.96
CA PRO A 353 16.37 -65.08 -24.46
C PRO A 353 16.77 -65.41 -25.89
N VAL A 354 17.16 -64.44 -26.68
CA VAL A 354 17.91 -64.66 -27.95
C VAL A 354 19.07 -63.64 -28.04
N GLY A 355 20.26 -64.17 -28.04
CA GLY A 355 21.32 -64.06 -29.02
C GLY A 355 22.24 -62.82 -28.92
N ARG A 356 23.50 -63.14 -28.60
CA ARG A 356 24.73 -62.34 -28.67
C ARG A 356 24.95 -61.61 -30.00
N SER A 357 25.52 -60.42 -29.94
CA SER A 357 26.78 -60.01 -30.59
C SER A 357 27.20 -58.58 -30.22
N ASP A 358 28.38 -58.47 -29.66
CA ASP A 358 29.29 -57.31 -29.54
C ASP A 358 30.08 -57.20 -30.88
N PRO A 359 30.96 -56.17 -31.09
CA PRO A 359 31.27 -54.91 -30.42
C PRO A 359 31.49 -53.71 -31.40
N GLY A 360 31.81 -52.53 -30.84
CA GLY A 360 32.45 -51.46 -31.60
C GLY A 360 32.04 -50.09 -31.02
N ASP A 361 32.78 -49.55 -30.19
CA ASP A 361 33.82 -48.54 -30.17
C ASP A 361 33.42 -47.11 -30.65
N GLU A 362 33.97 -46.16 -29.90
CA GLU A 362 34.27 -44.74 -30.16
C GLU A 362 33.36 -43.62 -29.65
N THR A 363 33.86 -43.01 -28.56
CA THR A 363 34.30 -41.60 -28.39
C THR A 363 33.34 -40.45 -28.65
N GLY A 364 33.30 -39.55 -27.66
CA GLY A 364 32.95 -38.13 -27.76
C GLY A 364 32.14 -37.61 -26.60
N GLY A 365 32.65 -37.09 -25.53
CA GLY A 365 33.23 -35.77 -25.35
C GLY A 365 32.15 -34.72 -25.25
N GLY A 366 31.57 -34.48 -24.04
CA GLY A 366 30.61 -33.42 -23.78
C GLY A 366 31.05 -32.58 -22.59
N MET A 367 31.47 -31.39 -22.89
CA MET A 367 32.13 -30.39 -22.10
C MET A 367 31.17 -29.71 -21.09
N ILE A 368 31.55 -29.67 -19.82
CA ILE A 368 30.95 -28.90 -18.76
C ILE A 368 31.51 -27.48 -18.84
N LEU A 369 30.67 -26.47 -19.04
CA LEU A 369 31.02 -25.05 -18.95
C LEU A 369 30.79 -24.54 -17.54
N LEU A 370 31.89 -24.35 -16.81
CA LEU A 370 31.98 -23.56 -15.58
C LEU A 370 32.13 -22.08 -15.97
N LEU A 371 31.22 -21.23 -15.56
CA LEU A 371 31.34 -19.78 -15.61
C LEU A 371 32.01 -19.29 -14.32
N GLY A 372 33.22 -18.77 -14.44
CA GLY A 372 33.95 -18.08 -13.39
C GLY A 372 33.67 -16.57 -13.36
N PRO A 373 34.08 -15.86 -12.31
CA PRO A 373 33.67 -14.49 -12.04
C PRO A 373 34.46 -13.45 -12.84
N ALA A 374 33.81 -12.29 -13.10
CA ALA A 374 34.35 -11.14 -13.81
C ALA A 374 35.35 -10.34 -12.97
N PRO A 375 36.36 -9.70 -13.58
CA PRO A 375 37.42 -8.99 -12.87
C PRO A 375 37.10 -7.53 -12.56
N ASP A 376 37.59 -7.14 -11.39
CA ASP A 376 37.77 -5.81 -10.85
C ASP A 376 38.57 -4.88 -11.80
N ARG A 377 38.15 -3.65 -11.98
CA ARG A 377 38.98 -2.58 -12.51
C ARG A 377 38.97 -1.38 -11.60
N SER A 378 40.00 -1.30 -10.80
CA SER A 378 40.47 -0.08 -10.16
C SER A 378 41.43 0.68 -11.11
N ASN A 379 41.43 2.01 -10.95
CA ASN A 379 42.51 2.99 -11.16
C ASN A 379 42.68 3.66 -12.53
N SER A 380 42.51 4.97 -12.56
CA SER A 380 43.58 6.00 -12.52
C SER A 380 43.03 7.39 -12.83
N GLN A 381 43.20 8.28 -11.90
CA GLN A 381 43.93 9.56 -11.86
C GLN A 381 43.94 10.46 -13.12
N GLY A 382 43.60 11.74 -12.86
CA GLY A 382 44.38 12.90 -13.33
C GLY A 382 43.67 13.87 -14.28
N HIS A 383 43.24 14.93 -13.87
CA HIS A 383 43.57 16.35 -13.93
C HIS A 383 42.36 17.20 -13.57
#